data_eed02ed0eb5079e816574ad2303290b6
#
_entry.id   eed02ed0eb5079e816574ad2303290b6
#
_cell.length_a   1.000
_cell.length_b   1.000
_cell.length_c   1.000
_cell.angle_alpha   90.00
_cell.angle_beta   90.00
_cell.angle_gamma   90.00
#
_symmetry.space_group_name_H-M   'P 1'
#
loop_
_entity.id
_entity.type
_entity.pdbx_description
1 polymer ?
#
loop_
_entity_poly.entity_id
_entity_poly.type
_entity_poly.pdbx_seq_one_letter_code
_entity_poly.pdbx_strand_id
1 'polypeptide(L)'
;MTRVRSSKLVLDASAVVRMMEESPQAAEFRELVITAEVVLAPELMLTEVANALWRLQRAGQLELEGLHQRLSKASDLVDHIEPDRHLQVEALALACHLDYPVHDCLYLALARREAAMLLTADQRLEKLATLVLP
;
A
#
# COMPACT_ATOMS: atom_id res chain seq x y z
N MET A 1 10.00 -13.77 -27.67
CA MET A 1 9.32 -14.64 -26.70
C MET A 1 8.72 -13.81 -25.57
N THR A 2 7.46 -13.96 -25.37
CA THR A 2 6.78 -13.24 -24.31
C THR A 2 7.05 -13.91 -22.97
N ARG A 3 7.56 -13.17 -22.04
CA ARG A 3 7.79 -13.65 -20.70
C ARG A 3 6.61 -13.28 -19.82
N VAL A 4 5.93 -14.30 -19.32
CA VAL A 4 4.89 -14.09 -18.31
C VAL A 4 5.61 -13.85 -17.00
N ARG A 5 5.41 -12.67 -16.42
CA ARG A 5 5.92 -12.38 -15.09
C ARG A 5 4.79 -12.53 -14.10
N SER A 6 5.06 -13.28 -13.04
CA SER A 6 4.24 -13.22 -11.86
C SER A 6 4.36 -11.80 -11.32
N SER A 7 3.26 -11.07 -11.28
CA SER A 7 3.25 -9.74 -10.74
C SER A 7 2.54 -9.75 -9.41
N LYS A 8 3.34 -9.76 -8.35
CA LYS A 8 2.88 -9.56 -6.99
C LYS A 8 3.04 -8.09 -6.66
N LEU A 9 2.04 -7.53 -6.04
CA LEU A 9 2.00 -6.11 -5.72
C LEU A 9 1.68 -5.93 -4.25
N VAL A 10 2.51 -5.16 -3.54
CA VAL A 10 2.17 -4.69 -2.20
C VAL A 10 1.63 -3.28 -2.33
N LEU A 11 0.45 -3.07 -1.78
CA LEU A 11 -0.30 -1.83 -1.90
C LEU A 11 -0.23 -1.06 -0.58
N ASP A 12 0.28 0.16 -0.60
CA ASP A 12 0.25 0.99 0.60
C ASP A 12 -0.97 1.92 0.63
N ALA A 13 -1.22 2.50 1.79
CA ALA A 13 -2.40 3.34 1.99
C ALA A 13 -2.36 4.60 1.13
N SER A 14 -1.19 5.18 0.88
CA SER A 14 -1.08 6.39 0.06
C SER A 14 -1.52 6.12 -1.38
N ALA A 15 -1.20 4.94 -1.91
CA ALA A 15 -1.64 4.55 -3.24
C ALA A 15 -3.15 4.34 -3.29
N VAL A 16 -3.72 3.71 -2.25
CA VAL A 16 -5.18 3.53 -2.17
C VAL A 16 -5.90 4.87 -2.18
N VAL A 17 -5.44 5.80 -1.36
CA VAL A 17 -6.03 7.14 -1.29
C VAL A 17 -5.88 7.88 -2.62
N ARG A 18 -4.72 7.76 -3.27
CA ARG A 18 -4.50 8.36 -4.59
C ARG A 18 -5.48 7.81 -5.64
N MET A 19 -5.80 6.53 -5.59
CA MET A 19 -6.74 5.91 -6.52
C MET A 19 -8.18 6.42 -6.35
N MET A 20 -8.49 7.07 -5.24
CA MET A 20 -9.81 7.70 -5.01
C MET A 20 -9.94 9.04 -5.74
N GLU A 21 -8.84 9.59 -6.22
CA GLU A 21 -8.82 10.86 -6.94
C GLU A 21 -9.05 10.64 -8.44
N GLU A 22 -9.38 11.71 -9.14
CA GLU A 22 -9.44 11.72 -10.61
C GLU A 22 -8.18 12.38 -11.13
N SER A 23 -7.20 11.58 -11.51
CA SER A 23 -5.93 12.05 -12.04
C SER A 23 -5.30 10.98 -12.93
N PRO A 24 -4.36 11.34 -13.81
CA PRO A 24 -3.62 10.35 -14.60
C PRO A 24 -2.89 9.33 -13.74
N GLN A 25 -2.32 9.75 -12.62
CA GLN A 25 -1.63 8.85 -11.72
C GLN A 25 -2.60 7.85 -11.07
N ALA A 26 -3.80 8.32 -10.67
CA ALA A 26 -4.83 7.44 -10.11
C ALA A 26 -5.24 6.36 -11.11
N ALA A 27 -5.42 6.73 -12.37
CA ALA A 27 -5.77 5.78 -13.43
C ALA A 27 -4.66 4.75 -13.65
N GLU A 28 -3.40 5.19 -13.64
CA GLU A 28 -2.24 4.32 -13.78
C GLU A 28 -2.15 3.33 -12.61
N PHE A 29 -2.37 3.79 -11.38
CA PHE A 29 -2.36 2.94 -10.19
C PHE A 29 -3.48 1.89 -10.26
N ARG A 30 -4.69 2.31 -10.65
CA ARG A 30 -5.81 1.36 -10.81
C ARG A 30 -5.49 0.27 -11.83
N GLU A 31 -4.86 0.65 -12.93
CA GLU A 31 -4.46 -0.32 -13.96
C GLU A 31 -3.45 -1.33 -13.43
N LEU A 32 -2.47 -0.88 -12.66
CA LEU A 32 -1.48 -1.77 -12.04
C LEU A 32 -2.13 -2.76 -11.09
N VAL A 33 -3.09 -2.31 -10.30
CA VAL A 33 -3.81 -3.18 -9.36
C VAL A 33 -4.66 -4.22 -10.12
N ILE A 34 -5.37 -3.79 -11.15
CA ILE A 34 -6.23 -4.67 -11.95
C ILE A 34 -5.41 -5.76 -12.64
N THR A 35 -4.23 -5.44 -13.14
CA THR A 35 -3.40 -6.37 -13.91
C THR A 35 -2.48 -7.23 -13.05
N ALA A 36 -2.35 -6.92 -11.76
CA ALA A 36 -1.53 -7.72 -10.86
C ALA A 36 -2.15 -9.11 -10.64
N GLU A 37 -1.32 -10.13 -10.57
CA GLU A 37 -1.78 -11.49 -10.25
C GLU A 37 -2.25 -11.58 -8.80
N VAL A 38 -1.52 -10.95 -7.89
CA VAL A 38 -1.81 -10.95 -6.45
C VAL A 38 -1.53 -9.58 -5.90
N VAL A 39 -2.48 -9.06 -5.13
CA VAL A 39 -2.33 -7.81 -4.40
C VAL A 39 -2.30 -8.13 -2.91
N LEU A 40 -1.25 -7.68 -2.25
CA LEU A 40 -0.96 -7.94 -0.84
C LEU A 40 -0.89 -6.62 -0.08
N ALA A 41 -1.20 -6.65 1.20
CA ALA A 41 -0.97 -5.51 2.09
C ALA A 41 -0.84 -5.98 3.53
N PRO A 42 -0.08 -5.26 4.36
CA PRO A 42 -0.12 -5.48 5.80
C PRO A 42 -1.44 -4.96 6.37
N GLU A 43 -1.85 -5.47 7.53
CA GLU A 43 -3.07 -5.02 8.21
C GLU A 43 -3.07 -3.50 8.42
N LEU A 44 -1.92 -2.92 8.67
CA LEU A 44 -1.74 -1.49 8.87
C LEU A 44 -2.34 -0.67 7.72
N MET A 45 -2.32 -1.19 6.51
CA MET A 45 -2.82 -0.46 5.33
C MET A 45 -4.26 0.00 5.53
N LEU A 46 -5.13 -0.87 6.02
CA LEU A 46 -6.54 -0.50 6.23
C LEU A 46 -6.71 0.53 7.35
N THR A 47 -5.91 0.42 8.40
CA THR A 47 -5.93 1.42 9.48
C THR A 47 -5.48 2.79 8.96
N GLU A 48 -4.46 2.82 8.14
CA GLU A 48 -3.97 4.07 7.55
C GLU A 48 -4.96 4.66 6.55
N VAL A 49 -5.63 3.83 5.76
CA VAL A 49 -6.71 4.29 4.87
C VAL A 49 -7.86 4.88 5.69
N ALA A 50 -8.27 4.20 6.76
CA ALA A 50 -9.32 4.71 7.64
C ALA A 50 -8.95 6.08 8.22
N ASN A 51 -7.70 6.24 8.64
CA ASN A 51 -7.22 7.51 9.17
C ASN A 51 -7.22 8.61 8.09
N ALA A 52 -6.83 8.28 6.86
CA ALA A 52 -6.86 9.23 5.75
C ALA A 52 -8.29 9.64 5.41
N LEU A 53 -9.24 8.70 5.43
CA LEU A 53 -10.65 9.00 5.20
C LEU A 53 -11.19 9.94 6.28
N TRP A 54 -10.82 9.71 7.54
CA TRP A 54 -11.17 10.59 8.64
C TRP A 54 -10.67 12.02 8.41
N ARG A 55 -9.40 12.17 8.00
CA ARG A 55 -8.85 13.50 7.72
C ARG A 55 -9.59 14.21 6.60
N LEU A 56 -9.94 13.48 5.54
CA LEU A 56 -10.67 14.06 4.40
C LEU A 56 -12.07 14.49 4.80
N GLN A 57 -12.76 13.71 5.62
CA GLN A 57 -14.07 14.05 6.13
C GLN A 57 -13.97 15.28 7.05
N ARG A 58 -12.99 15.31 7.93
CA ARG A 58 -12.78 16.43 8.84
C ARG A 58 -12.48 17.74 8.10
N ALA A 59 -11.79 17.66 6.97
CA ALA A 59 -11.49 18.79 6.11
C ALA A 59 -12.67 19.20 5.21
N GLY A 60 -13.80 18.50 5.30
CA GLY A 60 -14.97 18.79 4.48
C GLY A 60 -14.89 18.28 3.06
N GLN A 61 -13.91 17.44 2.74
CA GLN A 61 -13.71 16.91 1.39
C GLN A 61 -14.50 15.63 1.12
N LEU A 62 -14.93 14.93 2.16
CA LEU A 62 -15.77 13.75 2.06
C LEU A 62 -16.92 13.86 3.05
N GLU A 63 -18.07 13.33 2.64
CA GLU A 63 -19.22 13.21 3.52
C GLU A 63 -19.01 12.08 4.53
N LEU A 64 -19.59 12.23 5.73
CA LEU A 64 -19.58 11.17 6.72
C LEU A 64 -20.23 9.89 6.16
N GLU A 65 -21.32 10.07 5.42
CA GLU A 65 -21.95 8.96 4.70
C GLU A 65 -21.02 8.48 3.59
N GLY A 66 -20.92 7.19 3.44
CA GLY A 66 -20.07 6.60 2.41
C GLY A 66 -18.65 6.29 2.83
N LEU A 67 -18.18 6.75 4.00
CA LEU A 67 -16.84 6.43 4.46
C LEU A 67 -16.65 4.92 4.65
N HIS A 68 -17.66 4.27 5.20
CA HIS A 68 -17.63 2.82 5.42
C HIS A 68 -17.48 2.08 4.09
N GLN A 69 -18.23 2.47 3.07
CA GLN A 69 -18.13 1.87 1.75
C GLN A 69 -16.76 2.09 1.11
N ARG A 70 -16.18 3.25 1.30
CA ARG A 70 -14.82 3.54 0.79
C ARG A 70 -13.78 2.65 1.43
N LEU A 71 -13.88 2.45 2.74
CA LEU A 71 -12.98 1.55 3.46
C LEU A 71 -13.16 0.10 3.01
N SER A 72 -14.40 -0.32 2.83
CA SER A 72 -14.72 -1.66 2.34
C SER A 72 -14.16 -1.90 0.94
N LYS A 73 -14.27 -0.91 0.06
CA LYS A 73 -13.68 -1.00 -1.29
C LYS A 73 -12.16 -1.10 -1.24
N ALA A 74 -11.51 -0.39 -0.31
CA ALA A 74 -10.08 -0.49 -0.13
C ALA A 74 -9.68 -1.91 0.27
N SER A 75 -10.44 -2.52 1.18
CA SER A 75 -10.22 -3.91 1.59
C SER A 75 -10.38 -4.87 0.41
N ASP A 76 -11.35 -4.63 -0.45
CA ASP A 76 -11.63 -5.50 -1.60
C ASP A 76 -10.55 -5.44 -2.68
N LEU A 77 -9.70 -4.41 -2.67
CA LEU A 77 -8.58 -4.33 -3.62
C LEU A 77 -7.49 -5.37 -3.33
N VAL A 78 -7.45 -5.89 -2.12
CA VAL A 78 -6.36 -6.74 -1.64
C VAL A 78 -6.80 -8.19 -1.59
N ASP A 79 -6.00 -9.07 -2.19
CA ASP A 79 -6.23 -10.51 -2.18
C ASP A 79 -5.84 -11.13 -0.84
N HIS A 80 -4.79 -10.61 -0.21
CA HIS A 80 -4.30 -11.14 1.05
C HIS A 80 -3.81 -10.02 1.97
N ILE A 81 -4.38 -9.98 3.17
CA ILE A 81 -3.96 -9.09 4.26
C ILE A 81 -3.02 -9.87 5.18
N GLU A 82 -1.77 -9.46 5.23
CA GLU A 82 -0.79 -10.10 6.11
C GLU A 82 -0.85 -9.48 7.51
N PRO A 83 -0.99 -10.29 8.55
CA PRO A 83 -0.93 -9.77 9.93
C PRO A 83 0.39 -9.04 10.20
N ASP A 84 0.32 -7.86 10.79
CA ASP A 84 1.50 -7.05 11.06
C ASP A 84 2.50 -7.78 11.96
N ARG A 85 2.03 -8.61 12.89
CA ARG A 85 2.90 -9.36 13.80
C ARG A 85 3.88 -10.28 13.08
N HIS A 86 3.54 -10.72 11.85
CA HIS A 86 4.43 -11.57 11.06
C HIS A 86 5.55 -10.78 10.38
N LEU A 87 5.45 -9.45 10.38
CA LEU A 87 6.37 -8.57 9.66
C LEU A 87 7.22 -7.71 10.60
N GLN A 88 6.88 -7.68 11.89
CA GLN A 88 7.43 -6.70 12.81
C GLN A 88 8.93 -6.83 13.02
N VAL A 89 9.46 -8.04 13.10
CA VAL A 89 10.90 -8.24 13.32
C VAL A 89 11.70 -7.71 12.14
N GLU A 90 11.31 -8.08 10.93
CA GLU A 90 11.99 -7.60 9.73
C GLU A 90 11.80 -6.10 9.54
N ALA A 91 10.60 -5.59 9.79
CA ALA A 91 10.32 -4.16 9.70
C ALA A 91 11.17 -3.35 10.68
N LEU A 92 11.38 -3.86 11.90
CA LEU A 92 12.25 -3.21 12.88
C LEU A 92 13.70 -3.17 12.37
N ALA A 93 14.18 -4.28 11.82
CA ALA A 93 15.54 -4.33 11.28
C ALA A 93 15.71 -3.33 10.11
N LEU A 94 14.73 -3.26 9.22
CA LEU A 94 14.74 -2.29 8.12
C LEU A 94 14.70 -0.85 8.64
N ALA A 95 13.88 -0.59 9.66
CA ALA A 95 13.78 0.74 10.27
C ALA A 95 15.11 1.20 10.83
N CYS A 96 15.83 0.32 11.52
CA CYS A 96 17.14 0.63 12.05
C CYS A 96 18.16 0.86 10.95
N HIS A 97 18.10 0.07 9.89
CA HIS A 97 19.02 0.19 8.75
C HIS A 97 18.77 1.44 7.91
N LEU A 98 17.52 1.77 7.68
CA LEU A 98 17.13 2.88 6.81
C LEU A 98 16.90 4.19 7.57
N ASP A 99 16.88 4.14 8.90
CA ASP A 99 16.50 5.28 9.75
C ASP A 99 15.13 5.82 9.37
N TYR A 100 14.14 4.93 9.32
CA TYR A 100 12.80 5.26 8.86
C TYR A 100 11.77 4.54 9.75
N PRO A 101 10.55 5.13 9.93
CA PRO A 101 9.57 4.57 10.85
C PRO A 101 9.18 3.12 10.57
N VAL A 102 8.98 2.35 11.63
CA VAL A 102 8.64 0.93 11.53
C VAL A 102 7.35 0.69 10.74
N HIS A 103 6.33 1.52 10.94
CA HIS A 103 5.06 1.32 10.24
C HIS A 103 5.21 1.39 8.71
N ASP A 104 6.06 2.27 8.19
CA ASP A 104 6.35 2.30 6.76
C ASP A 104 7.17 1.08 6.32
N CYS A 105 8.05 0.60 7.20
CA CYS A 105 8.88 -0.56 6.93
C CYS A 105 8.10 -1.88 6.91
N LEU A 106 6.87 -1.91 7.43
CA LEU A 106 6.00 -3.08 7.28
C LEU A 106 5.70 -3.37 5.81
N TYR A 107 5.48 -2.32 5.03
CA TYR A 107 5.26 -2.47 3.58
C TYR A 107 6.51 -3.01 2.89
N LEU A 108 7.67 -2.47 3.24
CA LEU A 108 8.95 -2.92 2.68
C LEU A 108 9.25 -4.36 3.05
N ALA A 109 9.00 -4.74 4.30
CA ALA A 109 9.21 -6.10 4.77
C ALA A 109 8.35 -7.09 4.00
N LEU A 110 7.07 -6.77 3.79
CA LEU A 110 6.16 -7.64 3.04
C LEU A 110 6.60 -7.75 1.58
N ALA A 111 6.90 -6.62 0.94
CA ALA A 111 7.33 -6.62 -0.45
C ALA A 111 8.62 -7.42 -0.64
N ARG A 112 9.54 -7.32 0.30
CA ARG A 112 10.80 -8.05 0.27
C ARG A 112 10.59 -9.55 0.43
N ARG A 113 9.79 -9.94 1.41
CA ARG A 113 9.50 -11.35 1.68
C ARG A 113 8.83 -12.03 0.48
N GLU A 114 7.91 -11.33 -0.17
CA GLU A 114 7.12 -11.87 -1.27
C GLU A 114 7.74 -11.63 -2.65
N ALA A 115 8.89 -10.96 -2.72
CA ALA A 115 9.50 -10.53 -3.97
C ALA A 115 8.50 -9.75 -4.83
N ALA A 116 7.75 -8.86 -4.19
CA ALA A 116 6.69 -8.08 -4.79
C ALA A 116 7.15 -6.65 -5.08
N MET A 117 6.48 -6.02 -6.04
CA MET A 117 6.65 -4.60 -6.29
C MET A 117 5.84 -3.81 -5.24
N LEU A 118 6.37 -2.70 -4.77
CA LEU A 118 5.64 -1.81 -3.88
C LEU A 118 4.97 -0.70 -4.70
N LEU A 119 3.66 -0.58 -4.59
CA LEU A 119 2.92 0.52 -5.19
C LEU A 119 2.61 1.55 -4.11
N THR A 120 3.18 2.73 -4.25
CA THR A 120 3.05 3.82 -3.29
C THR A 120 2.98 5.17 -4.01
N ALA A 121 2.24 6.11 -3.43
CA ALA A 121 2.26 7.51 -3.86
C ALA A 121 3.26 8.34 -3.05
N ASP A 122 3.88 7.75 -2.04
CA ASP A 122 4.90 8.39 -1.21
C ASP A 122 6.25 8.26 -1.88
N GLN A 123 6.76 9.36 -2.43
CA GLN A 123 8.04 9.37 -3.15
C GLN A 123 9.22 8.97 -2.28
N ARG A 124 9.18 9.29 -1.00
CA ARG A 124 10.25 8.93 -0.08
C ARG A 124 10.29 7.42 0.15
N LEU A 125 9.13 6.83 0.37
CA LEU A 125 9.04 5.38 0.52
C LEU A 125 9.44 4.65 -0.76
N GLU A 126 9.06 5.19 -1.91
CA GLU A 126 9.46 4.65 -3.21
C GLU A 126 10.98 4.61 -3.36
N LYS A 127 11.67 5.69 -2.97
CA LYS A 127 13.13 5.74 -3.00
C LYS A 127 13.76 4.70 -2.08
N LEU A 128 13.21 4.55 -0.88
CA LEU A 128 13.70 3.54 0.07
C LEU A 128 13.51 2.13 -0.47
N ALA A 129 12.40 1.89 -1.16
CA ALA A 129 12.14 0.60 -1.77
C ALA A 129 13.22 0.21 -2.78
N THR A 130 13.76 1.16 -3.54
CA THR A 130 14.83 0.89 -4.51
C THR A 130 16.12 0.42 -3.85
N LEU A 131 16.32 0.73 -2.56
CA LEU A 131 17.52 0.33 -1.81
C LEU A 131 17.43 -1.08 -1.26
N VAL A 132 16.23 -1.59 -1.03
CA VAL A 132 16.04 -2.87 -0.31
C VAL A 132 15.27 -3.91 -1.11
N LEU A 133 14.65 -3.54 -2.21
CA LEU A 133 13.92 -4.46 -3.09
C LEU A 133 14.74 -4.78 -4.33
N PRO A 134 14.62 -6.02 -4.86
CA PRO A 134 15.30 -6.40 -6.08
C PRO A 134 14.83 -5.64 -7.32
#